data_bfdc3b7430ecd8662c2b5fb137f6e649
#
_entry.id   bfdc3b7430ecd8662c2b5fb137f6e649
#
_cell.length_a   1.000
_cell.length_b   1.000
_cell.length_c   1.000
_cell.angle_alpha   90.00
_cell.angle_beta   90.00
_cell.angle_gamma   90.00
#
_symmetry.space_group_name_H-M   'P 1'
#
loop_
_entity.id
_entity.type
_entity.pdbx_description
1 polymer ?
#
loop_
_entity_poly.entity_id
_entity_poly.type
_entity_poly.pdbx_seq_one_letter_code
_entity_poly.pdbx_strand_id
1 'polypeptide(L)'
;MTQNYPEPIVEMFTKTSKASREFLKNLRHYNSAFAFASVQSNVDNLSAQGVYSYKINGQIYHHLSQAVPRPGTPARYGQLYFVDVQEALITRQNLNVNLSKDVLKYFEDFFRSNNKYAREYQTMRYVHESELARAQQENRRPLEIVMMFPENNNQTRGKVFNLPVESVVGEIAVIFVEDPEQKFNRHGIVSVRTHQSGFNNIQKDSKHVDPMCYPMLFLFGEQKCIEMTEHMLLLKI
;
A
#
# COMPACT_ATOMS: atom_id res chain seq x y z
N MET A 1 -13.76 16.88 -10.14
CA MET A 1 -14.21 17.18 -8.76
C MET A 1 -12.97 17.52 -7.96
N THR A 2 -12.84 18.73 -7.45
CA THR A 2 -11.78 19.15 -6.54
C THR A 2 -11.97 18.38 -5.22
N GLN A 3 -11.04 17.52 -4.88
CA GLN A 3 -11.06 16.82 -3.60
C GLN A 3 -10.79 17.84 -2.48
N ASN A 4 -11.75 18.02 -1.59
CA ASN A 4 -11.55 18.85 -0.41
C ASN A 4 -10.76 18.07 0.63
N TYR A 5 -9.50 18.45 0.85
CA TYR A 5 -8.69 17.90 1.93
C TYR A 5 -9.21 18.37 3.29
N PRO A 6 -9.25 17.50 4.32
CA PRO A 6 -9.59 17.91 5.68
C PRO A 6 -8.64 18.99 6.19
N GLU A 7 -9.19 19.98 6.94
CA GLU A 7 -8.44 21.11 7.49
C GLU A 7 -7.14 20.71 8.21
N PRO A 8 -7.10 19.65 9.06
CA PRO A 8 -5.86 19.25 9.72
C PRO A 8 -4.75 18.82 8.75
N ILE A 9 -5.12 18.23 7.60
CA ILE A 9 -4.14 17.88 6.55
C ILE A 9 -3.60 19.15 5.89
N VAL A 10 -4.49 20.07 5.52
CA VAL A 10 -4.08 21.34 4.92
C VAL A 10 -3.13 22.09 5.85
N GLU A 11 -3.43 22.16 7.14
CA GLU A 11 -2.55 22.78 8.14
C GLU A 11 -1.18 22.10 8.20
N MET A 12 -1.11 20.77 8.20
CA MET A 12 0.17 20.03 8.23
C MET A 12 1.07 20.35 7.04
N PHE A 13 0.50 20.62 5.87
CA PHE A 13 1.25 20.91 4.64
C PHE A 13 1.57 22.40 4.43
N THR A 14 1.05 23.32 5.23
CA THR A 14 1.18 24.78 5.00
C THR A 14 2.36 25.46 5.71
N LYS A 15 3.14 24.76 6.52
CA LYS A 15 4.28 25.32 7.33
C LYS A 15 3.88 26.41 8.34
N THR A 16 2.63 26.52 8.68
CA THR A 16 2.12 27.61 9.54
C THR A 16 2.47 27.41 11.02
N SER A 17 2.40 26.19 11.51
CA SER A 17 2.68 25.84 12.92
C SER A 17 4.06 25.19 13.11
N LYS A 18 4.52 25.08 14.36
CA LYS A 18 5.72 24.31 14.70
C LYS A 18 5.55 22.83 14.35
N ALA A 19 4.37 22.28 14.61
CA ALA A 19 4.04 20.89 14.31
C ALA A 19 4.07 20.63 12.79
N SER A 20 3.51 21.53 11.99
CA SER A 20 3.56 21.49 10.51
C SER A 20 4.99 21.47 9.98
N ARG A 21 5.86 22.35 10.51
CA ARG A 21 7.28 22.37 10.09
C ARG A 21 8.01 21.08 10.45
N GLU A 22 7.74 20.50 11.61
CA GLU A 22 8.33 19.23 12.02
C GLU A 22 7.80 18.06 11.19
N PHE A 23 6.51 18.03 10.90
CA PHE A 23 5.91 17.07 9.97
C PHE A 23 6.59 17.13 8.60
N LEU A 24 6.71 18.30 7.99
CA LEU A 24 7.32 18.45 6.68
C LEU A 24 8.81 18.09 6.66
N LYS A 25 9.54 18.38 7.73
CA LYS A 25 10.93 17.94 7.88
C LYS A 25 11.05 16.41 7.84
N ASN A 26 10.06 15.70 8.36
CA ASN A 26 10.02 14.24 8.45
C ASN A 26 9.09 13.59 7.40
N LEU A 27 8.62 14.34 6.40
CA LEU A 27 7.62 13.87 5.43
C LEU A 27 8.00 12.55 4.74
N ARG A 28 9.29 12.37 4.41
CA ARG A 28 9.78 11.10 3.83
C ARG A 28 9.64 9.91 4.77
N HIS A 29 9.86 10.12 6.07
CA HIS A 29 9.69 9.05 7.07
C HIS A 29 8.22 8.71 7.27
N TYR A 30 7.34 9.73 7.33
CA TYR A 30 5.89 9.49 7.32
C TYR A 30 5.45 8.76 6.07
N ASN A 31 5.93 9.17 4.88
CA ASN A 31 5.62 8.46 3.65
C ASN A 31 6.04 6.98 3.73
N SER A 32 7.26 6.70 4.16
CA SER A 32 7.75 5.32 4.32
C SER A 32 6.94 4.51 5.34
N ALA A 33 6.49 5.16 6.42
CA ALA A 33 5.65 4.51 7.43
C ALA A 33 4.29 4.08 6.89
N PHE A 34 3.74 4.77 5.89
CA PHE A 34 2.43 4.51 5.33
C PHE A 34 2.43 3.90 3.93
N ALA A 35 3.60 3.73 3.29
CA ALA A 35 3.72 3.13 1.97
C ALA A 35 3.13 1.70 1.92
N PHE A 36 2.47 1.35 0.82
CA PHE A 36 1.91 0.02 0.56
C PHE A 36 2.93 -0.89 -0.12
N ALA A 37 3.82 -0.32 -0.92
CA ALA A 37 4.85 -1.02 -1.65
C ALA A 37 6.25 -0.52 -1.27
N SER A 38 7.23 -1.40 -1.35
CA SER A 38 8.64 -1.02 -1.17
C SER A 38 9.30 -0.75 -2.52
N VAL A 39 10.20 0.23 -2.52
CA VAL A 39 11.09 0.48 -3.67
C VAL A 39 12.40 -0.25 -3.42
N GLN A 40 12.81 -1.11 -4.34
CA GLN A 40 14.11 -1.76 -4.29
C GLN A 40 14.91 -1.42 -5.54
N SER A 41 16.16 -1.08 -5.34
CA SER A 41 17.15 -0.86 -6.39
C SER A 41 18.48 -1.51 -6.02
N ASN A 42 19.20 -2.00 -7.00
CA ASN A 42 20.58 -2.41 -6.78
C ASN A 42 21.44 -1.15 -6.69
N VAL A 43 21.92 -0.86 -5.49
CA VAL A 43 22.81 0.28 -5.23
C VAL A 43 24.25 -0.22 -5.22
N ASP A 44 25.06 0.27 -6.12
CA ASP A 44 26.50 0.12 -6.00
C ASP A 44 27.02 1.11 -4.96
N ASN A 45 27.51 0.61 -3.85
CA ASN A 45 28.30 1.38 -2.91
C ASN A 45 29.66 1.70 -3.56
N LEU A 46 29.70 2.78 -4.32
CA LEU A 46 30.96 3.34 -4.78
C LEU A 46 31.66 3.97 -3.59
N SER A 47 32.43 3.16 -2.87
CA SER A 47 33.43 3.61 -1.91
C SER A 47 34.61 4.18 -2.68
N ALA A 48 34.51 5.42 -3.13
CA ALA A 48 35.65 6.13 -3.71
C ALA A 48 35.58 7.62 -3.37
N GLN A 49 36.69 8.16 -2.96
CA GLN A 49 36.99 9.56 -2.71
C GLN A 49 36.38 10.46 -3.80
N GLY A 50 35.28 11.14 -3.50
CA GLY A 50 34.61 12.04 -4.45
C GLY A 50 33.22 12.43 -4.00
N VAL A 51 32.58 13.31 -4.74
CA VAL A 51 31.22 13.78 -4.55
C VAL A 51 30.27 12.57 -4.41
N TYR A 52 29.44 12.57 -3.37
CA TYR A 52 28.41 11.54 -3.15
C TYR A 52 27.52 11.40 -4.39
N SER A 53 27.82 10.43 -5.24
CA SER A 53 26.97 10.07 -6.37
C SER A 53 26.25 8.76 -6.06
N TYR A 54 24.92 8.82 -6.07
CA TYR A 54 24.08 7.65 -5.92
C TYR A 54 23.85 7.04 -7.29
N LYS A 55 24.47 5.92 -7.57
CA LYS A 55 24.30 5.24 -8.86
C LYS A 55 23.37 4.04 -8.67
N ILE A 56 22.21 4.07 -9.31
CA ILE A 56 21.31 2.93 -9.39
C ILE A 56 21.71 2.12 -10.63
N ASN A 57 22.14 0.88 -10.42
CA ASN A 57 22.40 -0.06 -11.49
C ASN A 57 21.21 -0.98 -11.70
N GLY A 58 20.71 -1.02 -12.94
CA GLY A 58 19.59 -1.88 -13.34
C GLY A 58 18.21 -1.27 -13.14
N GLN A 59 17.21 -2.13 -13.05
CA GLN A 59 15.82 -1.72 -12.93
C GLN A 59 15.43 -1.42 -11.48
N ILE A 60 14.59 -0.42 -11.28
CA ILE A 60 13.89 -0.18 -10.02
C ILE A 60 12.70 -1.13 -9.99
N TYR A 61 12.57 -1.88 -8.90
CA TYR A 61 11.44 -2.77 -8.67
C TYR A 61 10.58 -2.23 -7.54
N HIS A 62 9.27 -2.28 -7.75
CA HIS A 62 8.28 -1.96 -6.72
C HIS A 62 7.67 -3.26 -6.22
N HIS A 63 8.06 -3.64 -4.99
CA HIS A 63 7.66 -4.93 -4.43
C HIS A 63 6.40 -4.80 -3.59
N LEU A 64 5.48 -5.73 -3.84
CA LEU A 64 4.33 -6.01 -2.99
C LEU A 64 4.65 -7.21 -2.11
N SER A 65 4.55 -7.04 -0.80
CA SER A 65 4.61 -8.17 0.13
C SER A 65 3.30 -8.94 0.13
N GLN A 66 3.35 -10.18 0.61
CA GLN A 66 2.15 -10.94 0.96
C GLN A 66 1.34 -10.13 1.98
N ALA A 67 0.00 -10.31 2.00
CA ALA A 67 -0.84 -9.60 2.95
C ALA A 67 -0.58 -10.03 4.40
N VAL A 68 -0.38 -11.32 4.64
CA VAL A 68 -0.06 -11.85 5.98
C VAL A 68 1.44 -11.76 6.25
N PRO A 69 1.86 -11.16 7.36
CA PRO A 69 3.26 -11.17 7.77
C PRO A 69 3.78 -12.59 7.99
N ARG A 70 5.05 -12.82 7.76
CA ARG A 70 5.68 -14.10 8.12
C ARG A 70 5.70 -14.27 9.64
N PRO A 71 5.48 -15.48 10.16
CA PRO A 71 5.58 -15.73 11.60
C PRO A 71 6.90 -15.20 12.17
N GLY A 72 6.82 -14.47 13.30
CA GLY A 72 7.98 -13.89 13.96
C GLY A 72 8.56 -12.62 13.30
N THR A 73 7.96 -12.11 12.23
CA THR A 73 8.38 -10.85 11.62
C THR A 73 7.29 -9.77 11.79
N PRO A 74 7.67 -8.51 12.11
CA PRO A 74 6.70 -7.43 12.19
C PRO A 74 6.11 -7.14 10.82
N ALA A 75 4.83 -6.77 10.80
CA ALA A 75 4.15 -6.31 9.59
C ALA A 75 4.83 -5.06 9.01
N ARG A 76 4.88 -4.96 7.68
CA ARG A 76 5.47 -3.84 6.94
C ARG A 76 4.63 -3.49 5.73
N TYR A 77 4.70 -2.24 5.28
CA TYR A 77 4.04 -1.76 4.07
C TYR A 77 2.54 -2.10 4.07
N GLY A 78 2.02 -2.63 2.97
CA GLY A 78 0.62 -3.03 2.83
C GLY A 78 0.11 -3.98 3.90
N GLN A 79 0.98 -4.81 4.50
CA GLN A 79 0.62 -5.71 5.61
C GLN A 79 0.05 -4.96 6.81
N LEU A 80 0.51 -3.72 7.07
CA LEU A 80 0.01 -2.88 8.16
C LEU A 80 -1.47 -2.48 8.00
N TYR A 81 -2.00 -2.55 6.80
CA TYR A 81 -3.43 -2.32 6.56
C TYR A 81 -4.26 -3.61 6.60
N PHE A 82 -3.60 -4.76 6.48
CA PHE A 82 -4.23 -6.08 6.61
C PHE A 82 -4.39 -6.51 8.07
N VAL A 83 -3.41 -6.21 8.94
CA VAL A 83 -3.48 -6.52 10.38
C VAL A 83 -4.46 -5.61 11.13
N ASP A 84 -4.70 -5.93 12.39
CA ASP A 84 -5.54 -5.11 13.27
C ASP A 84 -5.02 -3.66 13.40
N VAL A 85 -5.96 -2.71 13.61
CA VAL A 85 -5.64 -1.27 13.69
C VAL A 85 -4.67 -0.97 14.82
N GLN A 86 -4.88 -1.58 15.99
CA GLN A 86 -4.03 -1.34 17.16
C GLN A 86 -2.64 -1.95 16.98
N GLU A 87 -2.58 -3.16 16.43
CA GLU A 87 -1.33 -3.83 16.06
C GLU A 87 -0.54 -2.99 15.04
N ALA A 88 -1.22 -2.51 14.00
CA ALA A 88 -0.61 -1.68 12.97
C ALA A 88 -0.04 -0.38 13.56
N LEU A 89 -0.81 0.31 14.41
CA LEU A 89 -0.39 1.57 15.03
C LEU A 89 0.82 1.37 15.95
N ILE A 90 0.78 0.35 16.82
CA ILE A 90 1.91 0.00 17.70
C ILE A 90 3.15 -0.32 16.85
N THR A 91 2.99 -1.11 15.80
CA THR A 91 4.10 -1.49 14.92
C THR A 91 4.69 -0.26 14.22
N ARG A 92 3.85 0.64 13.68
CA ARG A 92 4.32 1.90 13.07
C ARG A 92 5.08 2.77 14.06
N GLN A 93 4.57 2.91 15.29
CA GLN A 93 5.22 3.71 16.34
C GLN A 93 6.58 3.12 16.74
N ASN A 94 6.67 1.79 16.87
CA ASN A 94 7.91 1.10 17.22
C ASN A 94 8.98 1.19 16.12
N LEU A 95 8.55 1.13 14.86
CA LEU A 95 9.45 1.24 13.70
C LEU A 95 9.86 2.70 13.43
N ASN A 96 9.13 3.68 13.94
CA ASN A 96 9.32 5.11 13.64
C ASN A 96 9.34 5.94 14.93
N VAL A 97 10.24 5.61 15.87
CA VAL A 97 10.32 6.21 17.21
C VAL A 97 10.53 7.73 17.21
N ASN A 98 11.06 8.29 16.13
CA ASN A 98 11.32 9.73 15.98
C ASN A 98 10.13 10.51 15.40
N LEU A 99 9.04 9.83 15.05
CA LEU A 99 7.84 10.47 14.50
C LEU A 99 6.80 10.73 15.60
N SER A 100 6.01 11.79 15.44
CA SER A 100 4.91 12.10 16.35
C SER A 100 3.87 10.98 16.34
N LYS A 101 3.57 10.45 17.54
CA LYS A 101 2.56 9.39 17.71
C LYS A 101 1.16 9.86 17.32
N ASP A 102 0.84 11.11 17.60
CA ASP A 102 -0.46 11.70 17.28
C ASP A 102 -0.64 11.85 15.76
N VAL A 103 0.41 12.26 15.06
CA VAL A 103 0.40 12.35 13.60
C VAL A 103 0.30 10.95 12.97
N LEU A 104 1.04 9.96 13.49
CA LEU A 104 0.93 8.57 13.05
C LEU A 104 -0.50 8.02 13.23
N LYS A 105 -1.10 8.28 14.40
CA LYS A 105 -2.48 7.87 14.67
C LYS A 105 -3.47 8.55 13.74
N TYR A 106 -3.34 9.86 13.56
CA TYR A 106 -4.21 10.61 12.65
C TYR A 106 -4.20 10.07 11.23
N PHE A 107 -3.00 9.82 10.66
CA PHE A 107 -2.89 9.26 9.31
C PHE A 107 -3.31 7.79 9.23
N GLU A 108 -3.11 6.99 10.29
CA GLU A 108 -3.66 5.63 10.34
C GLU A 108 -5.18 5.63 10.17
N ASP A 109 -5.87 6.45 10.99
CA ASP A 109 -7.31 6.57 10.95
C ASP A 109 -7.78 7.16 9.61
N PHE A 110 -7.07 8.16 9.09
CA PHE A 110 -7.39 8.80 7.82
C PHE A 110 -7.24 7.83 6.63
N PHE A 111 -6.12 7.13 6.51
CA PHE A 111 -5.90 6.22 5.39
C PHE A 111 -6.88 5.06 5.40
N ARG A 112 -7.15 4.46 6.55
CA ARG A 112 -8.15 3.38 6.63
C ARG A 112 -9.54 3.81 6.21
N SER A 113 -9.91 5.03 6.49
CA SER A 113 -11.23 5.56 6.15
C SER A 113 -11.34 6.05 4.71
N ASN A 114 -10.26 6.59 4.15
CA ASN A 114 -10.32 7.37 2.92
C ASN A 114 -9.49 6.83 1.75
N ASN A 115 -8.38 6.13 2.03
CA ASN A 115 -7.51 5.64 0.96
C ASN A 115 -8.03 4.32 0.39
N LYS A 116 -8.17 4.26 -0.93
CA LYS A 116 -8.74 3.07 -1.59
C LYS A 116 -7.90 1.80 -1.37
N TYR A 117 -6.58 1.90 -1.38
CA TYR A 117 -5.72 0.73 -1.15
C TYR A 117 -5.87 0.21 0.28
N ALA A 118 -5.90 1.11 1.27
CA ALA A 118 -6.09 0.72 2.66
C ALA A 118 -7.43 0.00 2.87
N ARG A 119 -8.50 0.46 2.22
CA ARG A 119 -9.81 -0.18 2.27
C ARG A 119 -9.79 -1.57 1.63
N GLU A 120 -9.11 -1.74 0.51
CA GLU A 120 -9.03 -3.05 -0.15
C GLU A 120 -8.21 -4.07 0.67
N TYR A 121 -7.16 -3.65 1.36
CA TYR A 121 -6.47 -4.52 2.33
C TYR A 121 -7.38 -4.93 3.50
N GLN A 122 -8.24 -4.03 3.99
CA GLN A 122 -9.23 -4.35 5.03
C GLN A 122 -10.30 -5.32 4.51
N THR A 123 -10.79 -5.09 3.29
CA THR A 123 -11.72 -6.00 2.59
C THR A 123 -11.11 -7.39 2.45
N MET A 124 -9.86 -7.46 2.00
CA MET A 124 -9.12 -8.71 1.86
C MET A 124 -8.97 -9.45 3.21
N ARG A 125 -8.72 -8.73 4.29
CA ARG A 125 -8.69 -9.31 5.64
C ARG A 125 -10.04 -9.90 6.02
N TYR A 126 -11.12 -9.13 5.88
CA TYR A 126 -12.46 -9.59 6.20
C TYR A 126 -12.84 -10.86 5.42
N VAL A 127 -12.57 -10.87 4.12
CA VAL A 127 -12.79 -12.04 3.25
C VAL A 127 -11.97 -13.24 3.71
N HIS A 128 -10.71 -13.02 4.08
CA HIS A 128 -9.83 -14.07 4.59
C HIS A 128 -10.32 -14.67 5.90
N GLU A 129 -10.70 -13.85 6.86
CA GLU A 129 -11.24 -14.31 8.16
C GLU A 129 -12.56 -15.10 7.96
N SER A 130 -13.43 -14.60 7.07
CA SER A 130 -14.68 -15.28 6.73
C SER A 130 -14.45 -16.63 6.05
N GLU A 131 -13.48 -16.70 5.14
CA GLU A 131 -13.13 -17.95 4.46
C GLU A 131 -12.49 -18.96 5.42
N LEU A 132 -11.64 -18.53 6.35
CA LEU A 132 -11.08 -19.41 7.37
C LEU A 132 -12.18 -20.04 8.23
N ALA A 133 -13.14 -19.24 8.68
CA ALA A 133 -14.28 -19.72 9.48
C ALA A 133 -15.13 -20.72 8.69
N ARG A 134 -15.43 -20.40 7.42
CA ARG A 134 -16.20 -21.27 6.53
C ARG A 134 -15.48 -22.58 6.24
N ALA A 135 -14.21 -22.53 5.90
CA ALA A 135 -13.40 -23.72 5.62
C ALA A 135 -13.30 -24.65 6.84
N GLN A 136 -13.23 -24.07 8.05
CA GLN A 136 -13.25 -24.83 9.29
C GLN A 136 -14.59 -25.53 9.52
N GLN A 137 -15.72 -24.85 9.26
CA GLN A 137 -17.07 -25.45 9.36
C GLN A 137 -17.29 -26.57 8.34
N GLU A 138 -16.79 -26.38 7.12
CA GLU A 138 -16.91 -27.35 6.02
C GLU A 138 -15.83 -28.44 6.04
N ASN A 139 -14.93 -28.41 7.03
CA ASN A 139 -13.79 -29.33 7.17
C ASN A 139 -12.96 -29.49 5.89
N ARG A 140 -12.69 -28.38 5.22
CA ARG A 140 -11.87 -28.29 4.00
C ARG A 140 -10.70 -27.34 4.15
N ARG A 141 -9.81 -27.35 3.20
CA ARG A 141 -8.74 -26.32 3.12
C ARG A 141 -9.35 -24.96 2.72
N PRO A 142 -8.93 -23.87 3.34
CA PRO A 142 -9.34 -22.53 2.91
C PRO A 142 -8.83 -22.22 1.51
N LEU A 143 -9.67 -21.56 0.72
CA LEU A 143 -9.31 -21.06 -0.60
C LEU A 143 -8.25 -19.95 -0.48
N GLU A 144 -7.40 -19.84 -1.48
CA GLU A 144 -6.46 -18.73 -1.55
C GLU A 144 -7.20 -17.46 -1.99
N ILE A 145 -6.82 -16.33 -1.38
CA ILE A 145 -7.37 -15.03 -1.67
C ILE A 145 -6.28 -14.16 -2.26
N VAL A 146 -6.60 -13.49 -3.35
CA VAL A 146 -5.68 -12.62 -4.08
C VAL A 146 -6.32 -11.26 -4.30
N MET A 147 -5.55 -10.20 -4.08
CA MET A 147 -5.91 -8.85 -4.49
C MET A 147 -5.14 -8.52 -5.78
N MET A 148 -5.85 -8.16 -6.83
CA MET A 148 -5.30 -7.86 -8.15
C MET A 148 -5.42 -6.37 -8.45
N PHE A 149 -4.39 -5.84 -9.12
CA PHE A 149 -4.35 -4.46 -9.64
C PHE A 149 -4.39 -4.50 -11.17
N PRO A 150 -5.58 -4.57 -11.79
CA PRO A 150 -5.70 -4.72 -13.24
C PRO A 150 -5.25 -3.43 -13.93
N GLU A 151 -4.34 -3.56 -14.89
CA GLU A 151 -3.88 -2.46 -15.74
C GLU A 151 -4.92 -2.10 -16.82
N ASN A 152 -5.65 -3.10 -17.31
CA ASN A 152 -6.70 -2.96 -18.34
C ASN A 152 -7.90 -3.85 -18.00
N ASN A 153 -9.09 -3.43 -18.39
CA ASN A 153 -10.37 -4.13 -18.16
C ASN A 153 -10.43 -5.57 -18.77
N ASN A 154 -9.44 -5.98 -19.59
CA ASN A 154 -9.42 -7.28 -20.26
C ASN A 154 -8.66 -8.37 -19.48
N GLN A 155 -8.02 -8.06 -18.35
CA GLN A 155 -7.24 -9.05 -17.58
C GLN A 155 -8.07 -9.85 -16.57
N THR A 156 -9.30 -9.49 -16.33
CA THR A 156 -10.22 -10.19 -15.42
C THR A 156 -10.97 -11.35 -16.08
N ARG A 157 -10.31 -12.15 -16.93
CA ARG A 157 -10.88 -13.39 -17.48
C ARG A 157 -10.62 -14.59 -16.55
N GLY A 158 -11.09 -14.49 -15.32
CA GLY A 158 -11.29 -15.60 -14.41
C GLY A 158 -12.72 -15.53 -13.87
N LYS A 159 -13.27 -16.62 -13.34
CA LYS A 159 -14.54 -16.56 -12.61
C LYS A 159 -14.35 -15.65 -11.41
N VAL A 160 -14.67 -14.38 -11.59
CA VAL A 160 -14.75 -13.42 -10.50
C VAL A 160 -16.00 -13.81 -9.72
N PHE A 161 -15.84 -14.44 -8.58
CA PHE A 161 -16.92 -14.54 -7.63
C PHE A 161 -17.08 -13.14 -7.04
N ASN A 162 -18.06 -12.41 -7.55
CA ASN A 162 -18.50 -11.14 -6.99
C ASN A 162 -18.96 -11.38 -5.56
N LEU A 163 -18.12 -11.04 -4.60
CA LEU A 163 -18.63 -10.70 -3.30
C LEU A 163 -19.58 -9.52 -3.47
N PRO A 164 -20.72 -9.47 -2.74
CA PRO A 164 -21.67 -8.38 -2.81
C PRO A 164 -21.13 -7.15 -2.08
N VAL A 165 -19.99 -6.66 -2.49
CA VAL A 165 -19.47 -5.36 -2.12
C VAL A 165 -19.39 -4.61 -3.43
N GLU A 166 -19.96 -3.42 -3.47
CA GLU A 166 -19.87 -2.47 -4.58
C GLU A 166 -18.39 -2.04 -4.79
N SER A 167 -17.54 -3.00 -5.16
CA SER A 167 -16.24 -2.67 -5.72
C SER A 167 -16.53 -2.09 -7.09
N VAL A 168 -16.22 -0.83 -7.28
CA VAL A 168 -16.29 -0.16 -8.57
C VAL A 168 -15.55 -1.04 -9.57
N VAL A 169 -16.30 -1.66 -10.47
CA VAL A 169 -15.83 -2.55 -11.50
C VAL A 169 -14.65 -1.88 -12.22
N GLY A 170 -13.44 -2.43 -12.05
CA GLY A 170 -12.30 -2.09 -12.89
C GLY A 170 -11.03 -1.56 -12.23
N GLU A 171 -10.96 -1.31 -10.90
CA GLU A 171 -9.74 -0.71 -10.32
C GLU A 171 -8.90 -1.65 -9.44
N ILE A 172 -9.51 -2.35 -8.49
CA ILE A 172 -8.84 -3.34 -7.62
C ILE A 172 -9.86 -4.44 -7.34
N ALA A 173 -9.43 -5.68 -7.41
CA ALA A 173 -10.32 -6.81 -7.17
C ALA A 173 -9.73 -7.77 -6.14
N VAL A 174 -10.52 -8.12 -5.13
CA VAL A 174 -10.22 -9.24 -4.23
C VAL A 174 -10.99 -10.46 -4.74
N ILE A 175 -10.28 -11.53 -5.07
CA ILE A 175 -10.86 -12.74 -5.67
C ILE A 175 -10.43 -14.00 -4.92
N PHE A 176 -11.25 -15.04 -4.97
CA PHE A 176 -10.87 -16.39 -4.58
C PHE A 176 -10.20 -17.12 -5.73
N VAL A 177 -9.19 -17.91 -5.41
CA VAL A 177 -8.50 -18.79 -6.35
C VAL A 177 -8.92 -20.21 -6.05
N GLU A 178 -9.71 -20.80 -6.96
CA GLU A 178 -10.17 -22.20 -6.82
C GLU A 178 -9.10 -23.23 -7.23
N ASP A 179 -8.28 -22.86 -8.22
CA ASP A 179 -7.22 -23.71 -8.73
C ASP A 179 -5.85 -23.23 -8.26
N PRO A 180 -5.17 -23.97 -7.33
CA PRO A 180 -3.84 -23.61 -6.87
C PRO A 180 -2.76 -23.62 -7.96
N GLU A 181 -3.00 -24.30 -9.08
CA GLU A 181 -2.10 -24.34 -10.23
C GLU A 181 -2.36 -23.20 -11.23
N GLN A 182 -3.40 -22.40 -11.02
CA GLN A 182 -3.69 -21.26 -11.86
C GLN A 182 -2.51 -20.28 -11.85
N LYS A 183 -1.82 -20.19 -12.98
CA LYS A 183 -0.71 -19.26 -13.17
C LYS A 183 -1.24 -17.85 -13.41
N PHE A 184 -1.27 -17.07 -12.37
CA PHE A 184 -1.47 -15.64 -12.51
C PHE A 184 -0.20 -14.98 -13.07
N ASN A 185 -0.36 -13.98 -13.92
CA ASN A 185 0.74 -13.09 -14.24
C ASN A 185 1.17 -12.41 -12.92
N ARG A 186 2.40 -12.65 -12.46
CA ARG A 186 2.90 -12.26 -11.14
C ARG A 186 3.02 -10.75 -10.91
N HIS A 187 2.65 -9.96 -11.89
CA HIS A 187 2.68 -8.50 -11.80
C HIS A 187 1.36 -7.96 -11.23
N GLY A 188 1.48 -7.12 -10.21
CA GLY A 188 0.33 -6.43 -9.62
C GLY A 188 -0.64 -7.34 -8.85
N ILE A 189 -0.12 -8.31 -8.11
CA ILE A 189 -0.92 -9.22 -7.30
C ILE A 189 -0.41 -9.25 -5.87
N VAL A 190 -1.31 -9.17 -4.90
CA VAL A 190 -1.04 -9.46 -3.49
C VAL A 190 -1.82 -10.70 -3.10
N SER A 191 -1.15 -11.73 -2.61
CA SER A 191 -1.80 -12.93 -2.07
C SER A 191 -1.79 -12.92 -0.54
N VAL A 192 -2.74 -13.63 0.06
CA VAL A 192 -2.77 -13.84 1.52
C VAL A 192 -1.59 -14.72 1.93
N ARG A 193 -1.40 -15.83 1.22
CA ARG A 193 -0.29 -16.76 1.44
C ARG A 193 0.26 -17.21 0.10
N THR A 194 1.56 -17.12 -0.09
CA THR A 194 2.21 -17.80 -1.21
C THR A 194 3.03 -18.96 -0.67
N HIS A 195 2.79 -20.14 -1.21
CA HIS A 195 3.66 -21.31 -0.98
C HIS A 195 5.00 -21.18 -1.71
N GLN A 196 5.14 -20.18 -2.57
CA GLN A 196 6.36 -19.93 -3.32
C GLN A 196 7.00 -18.62 -2.85
N SER A 197 8.26 -18.70 -2.50
CA SER A 197 9.14 -17.57 -2.17
C SER A 197 9.26 -16.66 -3.39
N GLY A 198 8.48 -15.60 -3.45
CA GLY A 198 8.56 -14.60 -4.51
C GLY A 198 7.86 -13.32 -4.10
N PHE A 199 8.58 -12.20 -4.21
CA PHE A 199 7.96 -10.90 -4.14
C PHE A 199 7.17 -10.67 -5.42
N ASN A 200 5.93 -10.19 -5.29
CA ASN A 200 5.17 -9.74 -6.43
C ASN A 200 5.62 -8.32 -6.76
N ASN A 201 5.94 -8.07 -8.02
CA ASN A 201 6.34 -6.75 -8.48
C ASN A 201 5.16 -6.07 -9.17
N ILE A 202 5.02 -4.77 -8.95
CA ILE A 202 4.19 -3.92 -9.81
C ILE A 202 5.05 -3.49 -11.00
N GLN A 203 4.48 -3.48 -12.18
CA GLN A 203 5.14 -2.93 -13.36
C GLN A 203 5.42 -1.44 -13.14
N LYS A 204 6.60 -0.97 -13.53
CA LYS A 204 7.03 0.41 -13.33
C LYS A 204 6.09 1.45 -13.94
N ASP A 205 5.40 1.08 -15.02
CA ASP A 205 4.48 1.95 -15.76
C ASP A 205 3.03 1.82 -15.27
N SER A 206 2.82 1.05 -14.18
CA SER A 206 1.49 0.89 -13.59
C SER A 206 1.02 2.19 -12.94
N LYS A 207 -0.24 2.54 -13.21
CA LYS A 207 -0.94 3.65 -12.56
C LYS A 207 -1.04 3.51 -11.02
N HIS A 208 -0.75 2.35 -10.49
CA HIS A 208 -0.79 2.04 -9.06
C HIS A 208 0.53 2.28 -8.34
N VAL A 209 1.66 2.41 -9.06
CA VAL A 209 3.00 2.54 -8.46
C VAL A 209 3.10 3.76 -7.57
N ASP A 210 2.83 4.94 -8.12
CA ASP A 210 3.00 6.20 -7.39
C ASP A 210 2.12 6.29 -6.14
N PRO A 211 0.79 6.02 -6.20
CA PRO A 211 -0.03 6.09 -5.00
C PRO A 211 0.32 5.02 -3.95
N MET A 212 0.85 3.87 -4.33
CA MET A 212 1.27 2.85 -3.38
C MET A 212 2.64 3.14 -2.74
N CYS A 213 3.54 3.80 -3.46
CA CYS A 213 4.86 4.18 -2.94
C CYS A 213 4.84 5.52 -2.19
N TYR A 214 3.95 6.43 -2.59
CA TYR A 214 3.93 7.81 -2.09
C TYR A 214 2.55 8.22 -1.54
N PRO A 215 1.97 7.47 -0.57
CA PRO A 215 0.62 7.75 -0.07
C PRO A 215 0.46 9.14 0.54
N MET A 216 1.54 9.77 1.04
CA MET A 216 1.49 11.15 1.53
C MET A 216 1.28 12.18 0.42
N LEU A 217 1.52 11.83 -0.84
CA LEU A 217 1.23 12.65 -2.02
C LEU A 217 -0.10 12.26 -2.68
N PHE A 218 -0.59 11.05 -2.42
CA PHE A 218 -1.81 10.46 -2.99
C PHE A 218 -2.72 9.97 -1.87
N LEU A 219 -3.24 10.91 -1.07
CA LEU A 219 -3.91 10.62 0.21
C LEU A 219 -5.14 9.71 0.07
N PHE A 220 -5.87 9.81 -1.03
CA PHE A 220 -7.05 8.96 -1.31
C PHE A 220 -6.71 7.77 -2.22
N GLY A 221 -5.45 7.66 -2.67
CA GLY A 221 -5.00 6.66 -3.62
C GLY A 221 -5.34 7.00 -5.08
N GLU A 222 -5.41 8.27 -5.42
CA GLU A 222 -5.69 8.77 -6.76
C GLU A 222 -4.63 8.30 -7.77
N GLN A 223 -5.06 8.02 -9.01
CA GLN A 223 -4.18 7.48 -10.04
C GLN A 223 -3.55 8.52 -10.96
N LYS A 224 -3.93 9.79 -10.85
CA LYS A 224 -3.45 10.87 -11.72
C LYS A 224 -2.85 12.02 -10.93
N CYS A 225 -1.59 12.29 -11.25
CA CYS A 225 -0.84 13.44 -10.75
C CYS A 225 -1.27 14.80 -11.39
N ILE A 226 -2.17 14.79 -12.39
CA ILE A 226 -2.48 15.99 -13.19
C ILE A 226 -3.17 17.08 -12.35
N GLU A 227 -3.97 16.71 -11.36
CA GLU A 227 -4.61 17.66 -10.46
C GLU A 227 -3.69 18.10 -9.30
N MET A 228 -2.66 17.33 -8.98
CA MET A 228 -1.70 17.68 -7.94
C MET A 228 -0.73 18.79 -8.36
N THR A 229 -0.47 18.97 -9.64
CA THR A 229 0.42 20.06 -10.12
C THR A 229 -0.12 21.43 -9.76
N GLU A 230 -1.42 21.64 -9.83
CA GLU A 230 -2.03 22.90 -9.38
C GLU A 230 -2.03 23.02 -7.85
N HIS A 231 -2.28 21.93 -7.12
CA HIS A 231 -2.26 21.93 -5.65
C HIS A 231 -0.85 22.02 -5.07
N MET A 232 0.15 21.36 -5.68
CA MET A 232 1.56 21.52 -5.30
C MET A 232 2.09 22.92 -5.60
N LEU A 233 1.62 23.58 -6.66
CA LEU A 233 1.92 24.99 -6.94
C LEU A 233 1.31 25.92 -5.89
N LEU A 234 0.14 25.57 -5.33
CA LEU A 234 -0.46 26.29 -4.20
C LEU A 234 0.29 26.05 -2.88
N LEU A 235 0.88 24.88 -2.70
CA LEU A 235 1.65 24.54 -1.49
C LEU A 235 3.07 25.14 -1.50
N LYS A 236 3.54 25.74 -2.61
CA LYS A 236 4.89 26.36 -2.73
C LYS A 236 6.01 25.48 -2.13
N ILE A 237 6.03 24.19 -2.46
CA ILE A 237 7.12 23.26 -2.10
C ILE A 237 8.22 23.34 -3.15
#